data_be66d50613c536d4e3211414649d456e
#
_entry.id   be66d50613c536d4e3211414649d456e
#
_cell.length_a   1.000
_cell.length_b   1.000
_cell.length_c   1.000
_cell.angle_alpha   90.00
_cell.angle_beta   90.00
_cell.angle_gamma   90.00
#
_symmetry.space_group_name_H-M   'P 1'
#
loop_
_entity.id
_entity.type
_entity.pdbx_description
1 polymer ?
#
loop_
_entity_poly.entity_id
_entity_poly.type
_entity_poly.pdbx_seq_one_letter_code
_entity_poly.pdbx_strand_id
1 'polypeptide(L)'
;MRKLTVPFAAAAAATLITLAITSMRSSAAGASYAEDRSAVEDLQARYLFAMDFGDPDLYVTTFIEDGVLDIGNGEIKGRKAIHDVIAKMPNSRTSENGLRPASGRHNISNIALKVNGNKATGRAYWFHYSNNNPERRGVFSGYGHYEDELVKVNGQWLFTKRRIYNEGRAEWAHKGGNPAW
;
A
#
# COMPACT_ATOMS: atom_id res chain seq x y z
N MET A 1 -21.94 27.50 67.48
CA MET A 1 -22.18 27.37 66.04
C MET A 1 -20.93 26.80 65.40
N ARG A 2 -20.94 25.50 65.06
CA ARG A 2 -19.85 24.80 64.36
C ARG A 2 -20.15 24.83 62.87
N LYS A 3 -19.26 25.45 62.08
CA LYS A 3 -19.34 25.42 60.61
C LYS A 3 -18.77 24.10 60.11
N LEU A 4 -19.58 23.30 59.41
CA LEU A 4 -19.12 22.14 58.65
C LEU A 4 -18.44 22.61 57.37
N THR A 5 -17.16 22.38 57.26
CA THR A 5 -16.43 22.48 55.98
C THR A 5 -16.45 21.08 55.33
N VAL A 6 -17.16 20.94 54.24
CA VAL A 6 -17.12 19.73 53.39
C VAL A 6 -15.93 19.82 52.48
N PRO A 7 -15.07 18.78 52.34
CA PRO A 7 -13.88 18.87 51.52
C PRO A 7 -14.22 18.74 50.03
N PHE A 8 -13.83 19.73 49.25
CA PHE A 8 -13.93 19.77 47.78
C PHE A 8 -12.93 18.83 47.05
N ALA A 9 -12.18 18.03 47.80
CA ALA A 9 -11.11 17.20 47.24
C ALA A 9 -11.55 15.87 46.58
N ALA A 10 -12.77 15.39 46.86
CA ALA A 10 -13.21 14.09 46.38
C ALA A 10 -13.75 14.10 44.92
N ALA A 11 -14.25 15.25 44.44
CA ALA A 11 -14.80 15.35 43.09
C ALA A 11 -13.73 15.43 41.99
N ALA A 12 -12.55 16.04 42.26
CA ALA A 12 -11.48 16.17 41.29
C ALA A 12 -10.76 14.83 40.98
N ALA A 13 -10.62 13.95 41.98
CA ALA A 13 -9.97 12.66 41.80
C ALA A 13 -10.80 11.69 40.95
N ALA A 14 -12.13 11.69 41.10
CA ALA A 14 -13.03 10.85 40.32
C ALA A 14 -13.05 11.24 38.82
N THR A 15 -12.99 12.51 38.51
CA THR A 15 -12.98 13.03 37.12
C THR A 15 -11.67 12.68 36.39
N LEU A 16 -10.53 12.74 37.08
CA LEU A 16 -9.23 12.38 36.50
C LEU A 16 -9.10 10.87 36.23
N ILE A 17 -9.65 10.02 37.08
CA ILE A 17 -9.64 8.56 36.88
C ILE A 17 -10.54 8.19 35.71
N THR A 18 -11.68 8.84 35.51
CA THR A 18 -12.60 8.56 34.41
C THR A 18 -12.00 8.99 33.06
N LEU A 19 -11.29 10.12 33.00
CA LEU A 19 -10.57 10.56 31.79
C LEU A 19 -9.39 9.64 31.46
N ALA A 20 -8.64 9.15 32.45
CA ALA A 20 -7.54 8.21 32.22
C ALA A 20 -8.03 6.85 31.71
N ILE A 21 -9.16 6.34 32.22
CA ILE A 21 -9.75 5.07 31.77
C ILE A 21 -10.31 5.20 30.35
N THR A 22 -10.89 6.35 29.97
CA THR A 22 -11.37 6.59 28.60
C THR A 22 -10.23 6.70 27.60
N SER A 23 -9.12 7.32 27.94
CA SER A 23 -7.92 7.40 27.09
C SER A 23 -7.22 6.04 26.94
N MET A 24 -7.18 5.22 28.00
CA MET A 24 -6.63 3.87 27.93
C MET A 24 -7.49 2.89 27.12
N ARG A 25 -8.82 3.06 27.12
CA ARG A 25 -9.70 2.25 26.27
C ARG A 25 -9.62 2.61 24.79
N SER A 26 -9.27 3.85 24.46
CA SER A 26 -9.06 4.28 23.07
C SER A 26 -7.82 3.65 22.43
N SER A 27 -6.81 3.27 23.22
CA SER A 27 -5.57 2.66 22.70
C SER A 27 -5.64 1.14 22.52
N ALA A 28 -6.71 0.49 23.01
CA ALA A 28 -6.93 -0.95 22.90
C ALA A 28 -7.93 -1.35 21.80
N ALA A 29 -8.62 -0.39 21.18
CA ALA A 29 -9.44 -0.66 20.00
C ALA A 29 -8.50 -0.91 18.81
N GLY A 30 -8.66 -2.03 18.11
CA GLY A 30 -7.96 -2.29 16.84
C GLY A 30 -8.18 -1.13 15.86
N ALA A 31 -7.26 -0.96 14.91
CA ALA A 31 -7.38 0.10 13.90
C ALA A 31 -8.76 0.05 13.22
N SER A 32 -9.36 1.22 13.04
CA SER A 32 -10.63 1.33 12.33
C SER A 32 -10.45 1.00 10.84
N TYR A 33 -11.55 0.68 10.14
CA TYR A 33 -11.50 0.50 8.69
C TYR A 33 -10.88 1.70 7.97
N ALA A 34 -11.12 2.92 8.45
CA ALA A 34 -10.56 4.14 7.85
C ALA A 34 -9.04 4.21 8.02
N GLU A 35 -8.52 3.84 9.18
CA GLU A 35 -7.08 3.78 9.44
C GLU A 35 -6.42 2.66 8.62
N ASP A 36 -7.03 1.48 8.56
CA ASP A 36 -6.56 0.37 7.74
C ASP A 36 -6.56 0.73 6.26
N ARG A 37 -7.62 1.39 5.77
CA ARG A 37 -7.70 1.86 4.40
C ARG A 37 -6.60 2.86 4.08
N SER A 38 -6.39 3.86 4.94
CA SER A 38 -5.32 4.85 4.76
C SER A 38 -3.94 4.20 4.73
N ALA A 39 -3.69 3.22 5.61
CA ALA A 39 -2.41 2.51 5.64
C ALA A 39 -2.18 1.62 4.41
N VAL A 40 -3.25 1.02 3.84
CA VAL A 40 -3.16 0.28 2.58
C VAL A 40 -2.94 1.22 1.39
N GLU A 41 -3.60 2.37 1.36
CA GLU A 41 -3.37 3.39 0.32
C GLU A 41 -1.91 3.91 0.35
N ASP A 42 -1.35 4.14 1.54
CA ASP A 42 0.07 4.48 1.72
C ASP A 42 0.99 3.34 1.24
N LEU A 43 0.69 2.10 1.56
CA LEU A 43 1.43 0.94 1.06
C LEU A 43 1.47 0.91 -0.48
N GLN A 44 0.31 1.13 -1.12
CA GLN A 44 0.19 1.17 -2.58
C GLN A 44 0.98 2.34 -3.18
N ALA A 45 0.96 3.51 -2.53
CA ALA A 45 1.73 4.67 -2.97
C ALA A 45 3.24 4.38 -2.89
N ARG A 46 3.74 3.84 -1.77
CA ARG A 46 5.16 3.47 -1.61
C ARG A 46 5.61 2.45 -2.65
N TYR A 47 4.78 1.45 -2.94
CA TYR A 47 5.02 0.47 -4.01
C TYR A 47 5.19 1.15 -5.37
N LEU A 48 4.30 2.09 -5.74
CA LEU A 48 4.39 2.80 -7.02
C LEU A 48 5.59 3.74 -7.08
N PHE A 49 5.89 4.46 -6.01
CA PHE A 49 7.08 5.30 -5.94
C PHE A 49 8.36 4.48 -6.12
N ALA A 50 8.47 3.35 -5.44
CA ALA A 50 9.62 2.46 -5.59
C ALA A 50 9.77 1.95 -7.03
N MET A 51 8.67 1.53 -7.66
CA MET A 51 8.64 1.12 -9.06
C MET A 51 9.08 2.24 -10.00
N ASP A 52 8.47 3.41 -9.88
CA ASP A 52 8.67 4.52 -10.81
C ASP A 52 10.03 5.18 -10.68
N PHE A 53 10.67 5.08 -9.51
CA PHE A 53 12.00 5.62 -9.25
C PHE A 53 13.10 4.57 -9.31
N GLY A 54 12.75 3.31 -9.60
CA GLY A 54 13.70 2.22 -9.76
C GLY A 54 14.46 1.91 -8.48
N ASP A 55 13.73 1.79 -7.38
CA ASP A 55 14.22 1.46 -6.06
C ASP A 55 13.78 0.04 -5.67
N PRO A 56 14.56 -0.99 -6.04
CA PRO A 56 14.22 -2.38 -5.75
C PRO A 56 14.24 -2.69 -4.25
N ASP A 57 15.10 -2.02 -3.47
CA ASP A 57 15.20 -2.21 -2.03
C ASP A 57 13.92 -1.75 -1.33
N LEU A 58 13.44 -0.54 -1.65
CA LEU A 58 12.17 -0.05 -1.13
C LEU A 58 10.98 -0.88 -1.63
N TYR A 59 11.00 -1.28 -2.91
CA TYR A 59 9.92 -2.06 -3.53
C TYR A 59 9.65 -3.35 -2.76
N VAL A 60 10.67 -4.13 -2.43
CA VAL A 60 10.48 -5.41 -1.74
C VAL A 60 10.02 -5.25 -0.30
N THR A 61 10.26 -4.11 0.33
CA THR A 61 9.73 -3.86 1.70
C THR A 61 8.21 -3.79 1.75
N THR A 62 7.55 -3.60 0.62
CA THR A 62 6.09 -3.59 0.54
C THR A 62 5.46 -5.00 0.60
N PHE A 63 6.25 -6.04 0.46
CA PHE A 63 5.83 -7.45 0.55
C PHE A 63 6.27 -8.08 1.88
N ILE A 64 5.60 -9.16 2.29
CA ILE A 64 6.15 -10.08 3.30
C ILE A 64 7.36 -10.83 2.70
N GLU A 65 8.15 -11.52 3.53
CA GLU A 65 9.39 -12.18 3.10
C GLU A 65 9.18 -13.19 1.96
N ASP A 66 8.12 -13.99 2.05
CA ASP A 66 7.71 -14.98 1.07
C ASP A 66 6.58 -14.49 0.13
N GLY A 67 6.41 -13.17 0.03
CA GLY A 67 5.38 -12.53 -0.79
C GLY A 67 5.47 -12.88 -2.27
N VAL A 68 4.36 -12.75 -2.97
CA VAL A 68 4.20 -13.14 -4.37
C VAL A 68 3.86 -11.95 -5.23
N LEU A 69 4.64 -11.72 -6.28
CA LEU A 69 4.33 -10.81 -7.37
C LEU A 69 3.99 -11.61 -8.63
N ASP A 70 2.75 -11.50 -9.10
CA ASP A 70 2.28 -12.14 -10.33
C ASP A 70 2.10 -11.04 -11.40
N ILE A 71 2.93 -11.07 -12.43
CA ILE A 71 2.95 -10.08 -13.52
C ILE A 71 2.27 -10.61 -14.80
N GLY A 72 1.46 -11.66 -14.68
CA GLY A 72 0.65 -12.20 -15.78
C GLY A 72 1.30 -13.35 -16.56
N ASN A 73 2.62 -13.51 -16.51
CA ASN A 73 3.34 -14.62 -17.14
C ASN A 73 4.00 -15.57 -16.12
N GLY A 74 3.55 -15.52 -14.89
CA GLY A 74 4.00 -16.37 -13.79
C GLY A 74 4.23 -15.63 -12.49
N GLU A 75 4.32 -16.40 -11.41
CA GLU A 75 4.53 -15.90 -10.07
C GLU A 75 6.02 -15.78 -9.74
N ILE A 76 6.42 -14.62 -9.22
CA ILE A 76 7.74 -14.36 -8.65
C ILE A 76 7.59 -14.42 -7.14
N LYS A 77 8.25 -15.39 -6.49
CA LYS A 77 8.06 -15.69 -5.06
C LYS A 77 9.25 -15.27 -4.22
N GLY A 78 8.96 -14.56 -3.14
CA GLY A 78 9.91 -14.08 -2.15
C GLY A 78 10.60 -12.78 -2.53
N ARG A 79 10.92 -11.98 -1.51
CA ARG A 79 11.55 -10.65 -1.67
C ARG A 79 12.78 -10.67 -2.54
N LYS A 80 13.66 -11.67 -2.37
CA LYS A 80 14.90 -11.75 -3.15
C LYS A 80 14.62 -11.89 -4.65
N ALA A 81 13.72 -12.79 -5.03
CA ALA A 81 13.39 -13.00 -6.45
C ALA A 81 12.69 -11.77 -7.04
N ILE A 82 11.80 -11.13 -6.28
CA ILE A 82 11.14 -9.88 -6.67
C ILE A 82 12.19 -8.78 -6.87
N HIS A 83 13.11 -8.59 -5.92
CA HIS A 83 14.20 -7.63 -6.01
C HIS A 83 15.01 -7.83 -7.29
N ASP A 84 15.46 -9.06 -7.58
CA ASP A 84 16.29 -9.38 -8.72
C ASP A 84 15.62 -9.06 -10.07
N VAL A 85 14.29 -9.15 -10.13
CA VAL A 85 13.50 -8.78 -11.32
C VAL A 85 13.39 -7.25 -11.42
N ILE A 86 13.04 -6.56 -10.32
CA ILE A 86 12.88 -5.10 -10.32
C ILE A 86 14.20 -4.39 -10.59
N ALA A 87 15.31 -4.85 -10.04
CA ALA A 87 16.64 -4.30 -10.26
C ALA A 87 17.11 -4.35 -11.73
N LYS A 88 16.52 -5.23 -12.53
CA LYS A 88 16.83 -5.35 -13.97
C LYS A 88 15.97 -4.45 -14.84
N MET A 89 14.93 -3.81 -14.29
CA MET A 89 14.06 -2.92 -15.07
C MET A 89 14.83 -1.66 -15.52
N PRO A 90 14.49 -1.09 -16.69
CA PRO A 90 15.22 0.07 -17.24
C PRO A 90 15.23 1.30 -16.32
N ASN A 91 14.16 1.53 -15.56
CA ASN A 91 14.05 2.64 -14.63
C ASN A 91 14.91 2.50 -13.36
N SER A 92 15.43 1.31 -13.08
CA SER A 92 16.40 1.06 -12.00
C SER A 92 17.84 1.43 -12.38
N ARG A 93 18.08 1.83 -13.62
CA ARG A 93 19.42 2.15 -14.13
C ARG A 93 19.62 3.66 -14.23
N THR A 94 20.79 4.13 -13.85
CA THR A 94 21.25 5.49 -14.12
C THR A 94 22.02 5.47 -15.44
N SER A 95 21.80 6.45 -16.32
CA SER A 95 22.61 6.60 -17.52
C SER A 95 24.04 7.04 -17.15
N GLU A 96 25.02 6.82 -18.05
CA GLU A 96 26.42 7.17 -17.83
C GLU A 96 26.66 8.67 -17.51
N ASN A 97 25.76 9.55 -17.94
CA ASN A 97 25.79 10.98 -17.64
C ASN A 97 25.06 11.36 -16.36
N GLY A 98 24.66 10.40 -15.52
CA GLY A 98 23.92 10.63 -14.27
C GLY A 98 22.46 10.99 -14.44
N LEU A 99 21.96 11.09 -15.67
CA LEU A 99 20.55 11.36 -15.93
C LEU A 99 19.75 10.07 -15.87
N ARG A 100 18.54 10.14 -15.34
CA ARG A 100 17.60 9.01 -15.41
C ARG A 100 17.18 8.80 -16.86
N PRO A 101 17.03 7.54 -17.32
CA PRO A 101 16.43 7.24 -18.60
C PRO A 101 15.02 7.80 -18.68
N ALA A 102 14.43 7.77 -19.87
CA ALA A 102 13.02 8.10 -20.04
C ALA A 102 12.19 7.29 -19.06
N SER A 103 11.33 7.95 -18.32
CA SER A 103 10.59 7.34 -17.22
C SER A 103 9.10 7.58 -17.35
N GLY A 104 8.32 6.77 -16.66
CA GLY A 104 6.88 6.94 -16.54
C GLY A 104 6.44 7.15 -15.11
N ARG A 105 5.12 7.27 -14.95
CA ARG A 105 4.46 7.33 -13.66
C ARG A 105 3.22 6.46 -13.69
N HIS A 106 3.16 5.58 -12.71
CA HIS A 106 1.95 4.82 -12.42
C HIS A 106 1.03 5.64 -11.53
N ASN A 107 -0.24 5.50 -11.77
CA ASN A 107 -1.30 6.09 -10.95
C ASN A 107 -2.24 4.96 -10.53
N ILE A 108 -2.85 5.11 -9.35
CA ILE A 108 -3.83 4.15 -8.82
C ILE A 108 -5.12 4.88 -8.50
N SER A 109 -6.25 4.21 -8.75
CA SER A 109 -7.59 4.75 -8.49
C SER A 109 -8.59 3.63 -8.22
N ASN A 110 -9.82 4.00 -7.87
CA ASN A 110 -10.94 3.08 -7.69
C ASN A 110 -10.62 1.93 -6.73
N ILE A 111 -10.00 2.28 -5.60
CA ILE A 111 -9.56 1.30 -4.61
C ILE A 111 -10.78 0.74 -3.88
N ALA A 112 -11.02 -0.56 -4.05
CA ALA A 112 -11.97 -1.34 -3.28
C ALA A 112 -11.20 -2.24 -2.30
N LEU A 113 -11.59 -2.24 -1.01
CA LEU A 113 -10.88 -2.95 0.05
C LEU A 113 -11.87 -3.68 0.95
N LYS A 114 -11.60 -4.96 1.23
CA LYS A 114 -12.25 -5.74 2.30
C LYS A 114 -11.23 -6.07 3.35
N VAL A 115 -11.46 -5.62 4.60
CA VAL A 115 -10.61 -5.88 5.75
C VAL A 115 -11.32 -6.88 6.67
N ASN A 116 -10.57 -7.89 7.11
CA ASN A 116 -11.01 -8.87 8.10
C ASN A 116 -9.88 -9.12 9.10
N GLY A 117 -9.90 -8.41 10.23
CA GLY A 117 -8.84 -8.45 11.22
C GLY A 117 -7.50 -8.04 10.63
N ASN A 118 -6.51 -8.94 10.66
CA ASN A 118 -5.16 -8.71 10.13
C ASN A 118 -4.99 -9.13 8.66
N LYS A 119 -6.08 -9.44 7.96
CA LYS A 119 -6.05 -9.80 6.53
C LYS A 119 -6.93 -8.85 5.74
N ALA A 120 -6.54 -8.58 4.50
CA ALA A 120 -7.38 -7.82 3.58
C ALA A 120 -7.23 -8.34 2.14
N THR A 121 -8.24 -8.06 1.33
CA THR A 121 -8.18 -8.18 -0.13
C THR A 121 -8.46 -6.83 -0.74
N GLY A 122 -7.70 -6.47 -1.76
CA GLY A 122 -7.80 -5.20 -2.45
C GLY A 122 -8.00 -5.37 -3.95
N ARG A 123 -8.66 -4.38 -4.54
CA ARG A 123 -8.75 -4.18 -5.99
C ARG A 123 -8.53 -2.70 -6.26
N ALA A 124 -7.79 -2.40 -7.33
CA ALA A 124 -7.57 -1.01 -7.73
C ALA A 124 -7.26 -0.95 -9.21
N TYR A 125 -7.68 0.12 -9.89
CA TYR A 125 -7.22 0.39 -11.23
C TYR A 125 -5.86 1.05 -11.19
N TRP A 126 -5.03 0.73 -12.19
CA TRP A 126 -3.79 1.44 -12.45
C TRP A 126 -3.75 1.92 -13.91
N PHE A 127 -3.04 3.00 -14.12
CA PHE A 127 -2.68 3.47 -15.44
C PHE A 127 -1.29 4.11 -15.41
N HIS A 128 -0.64 4.13 -16.56
CA HIS A 128 0.75 4.55 -16.68
C HIS A 128 0.91 5.55 -17.81
N TYR A 129 1.61 6.63 -17.51
CA TYR A 129 2.16 7.55 -18.50
C TYR A 129 3.65 7.29 -18.66
N SER A 130 4.15 7.35 -19.90
CA SER A 130 5.57 7.28 -20.20
C SER A 130 5.97 8.46 -21.05
N ASN A 131 7.19 8.95 -20.86
CA ASN A 131 7.82 9.95 -21.72
C ASN A 131 8.94 9.34 -22.57
N ASN A 132 8.88 8.04 -22.82
CA ASN A 132 9.85 7.32 -23.64
C ASN A 132 9.56 7.53 -25.14
N ASN A 133 9.77 8.75 -25.58
CA ASN A 133 9.65 9.19 -26.97
C ASN A 133 10.64 10.35 -27.22
N PRO A 134 10.98 10.67 -28.48
CA PRO A 134 11.98 11.71 -28.79
C PRO A 134 11.68 13.08 -28.18
N GLU A 135 10.42 13.47 -28.15
CA GLU A 135 9.98 14.76 -27.61
C GLU A 135 9.85 14.76 -26.08
N ARG A 136 10.05 13.64 -25.42
CA ARG A 136 9.89 13.48 -23.96
C ARG A 136 8.53 13.89 -23.43
N ARG A 137 7.49 13.80 -24.27
CA ARG A 137 6.10 14.10 -23.87
C ARG A 137 5.52 12.95 -23.09
N GLY A 138 4.74 13.27 -22.04
CA GLY A 138 3.96 12.27 -21.31
C GLY A 138 2.86 11.72 -22.20
N VAL A 139 2.94 10.44 -22.56
CA VAL A 139 1.92 9.73 -23.32
C VAL A 139 1.36 8.58 -22.48
N PHE A 140 0.07 8.33 -22.65
CA PHE A 140 -0.56 7.16 -22.05
C PHE A 140 0.04 5.89 -22.64
N SER A 141 0.45 4.94 -21.78
CA SER A 141 1.22 3.77 -22.23
C SER A 141 0.71 2.43 -21.71
N GLY A 142 -0.31 2.42 -20.87
CA GLY A 142 -0.92 1.19 -20.38
C GLY A 142 -1.86 1.39 -19.20
N TYR A 143 -2.73 0.40 -18.98
CA TYR A 143 -3.69 0.38 -17.89
C TYR A 143 -4.13 -1.04 -17.55
N GLY A 144 -4.76 -1.18 -16.41
CA GLY A 144 -5.32 -2.43 -15.95
C GLY A 144 -5.77 -2.33 -14.50
N HIS A 145 -5.70 -3.44 -13.80
CA HIS A 145 -6.02 -3.45 -12.37
C HIS A 145 -5.10 -4.36 -11.58
N TYR A 146 -5.11 -4.15 -10.27
CA TYR A 146 -4.47 -5.01 -9.28
C TYR A 146 -5.50 -5.86 -8.56
N GLU A 147 -5.11 -7.09 -8.28
CA GLU A 147 -5.76 -7.94 -7.30
C GLU A 147 -4.76 -8.25 -6.18
N ASP A 148 -5.08 -7.76 -4.99
CA ASP A 148 -4.18 -7.80 -3.84
C ASP A 148 -4.72 -8.71 -2.74
N GLU A 149 -3.81 -9.46 -2.13
CA GLU A 149 -3.95 -10.10 -0.84
C GLU A 149 -2.95 -9.44 0.12
N LEU A 150 -3.42 -9.07 1.32
CA LEU A 150 -2.63 -8.31 2.27
C LEU A 150 -2.73 -8.91 3.67
N VAL A 151 -1.69 -8.68 4.45
CA VAL A 151 -1.64 -9.02 5.87
C VAL A 151 -1.05 -7.87 6.67
N LYS A 152 -1.56 -7.68 7.89
CA LYS A 152 -1.01 -6.73 8.86
C LYS A 152 -0.03 -7.45 9.78
N VAL A 153 1.25 -7.09 9.71
CA VAL A 153 2.34 -7.62 10.53
C VAL A 153 2.93 -6.49 11.36
N ASN A 154 2.94 -6.63 12.68
CA ASN A 154 3.43 -5.59 13.61
C ASN A 154 2.81 -4.19 13.35
N GLY A 155 1.53 -4.15 13.04
CA GLY A 155 0.80 -2.92 12.77
C GLY A 155 0.95 -2.37 11.34
N GLN A 156 1.77 -2.97 10.49
CA GLN A 156 2.00 -2.55 9.10
C GLN A 156 1.33 -3.49 8.11
N TRP A 157 0.60 -2.93 7.15
CA TRP A 157 0.07 -3.68 6.02
C TRP A 157 1.15 -3.98 5.00
N LEU A 158 1.20 -5.24 4.52
CA LEU A 158 2.13 -5.73 3.51
C LEU A 158 1.38 -6.62 2.51
N PHE A 159 1.84 -6.68 1.28
CA PHE A 159 1.33 -7.62 0.30
C PHE A 159 1.80 -9.05 0.63
N THR A 160 0.87 -9.97 0.73
CA THR A 160 1.16 -11.41 0.63
C THR A 160 1.19 -11.84 -0.83
N LYS A 161 0.29 -11.23 -1.64
CA LYS A 161 0.28 -11.41 -3.08
C LYS A 161 -0.24 -10.14 -3.75
N ARG A 162 0.40 -9.74 -4.85
CA ARG A 162 -0.13 -8.77 -5.80
C ARG A 162 -0.15 -9.40 -7.18
N ARG A 163 -1.30 -9.43 -7.81
CA ARG A 163 -1.45 -9.78 -9.22
C ARG A 163 -1.72 -8.54 -10.04
N ILE A 164 -0.98 -8.42 -11.16
CA ILE A 164 -1.10 -7.29 -12.09
C ILE A 164 -1.79 -7.79 -13.36
N TYR A 165 -2.95 -7.25 -13.65
CA TYR A 165 -3.59 -7.38 -14.96
C TYR A 165 -3.24 -6.16 -15.80
N ASN A 166 -2.88 -6.39 -17.08
CA ASN A 166 -2.54 -5.35 -18.02
C ASN A 166 -3.42 -5.52 -19.27
N GLU A 167 -4.39 -4.65 -19.44
CA GLU A 167 -5.36 -4.72 -20.53
C GLU A 167 -4.76 -4.39 -21.92
N GLY A 168 -3.56 -3.80 -21.95
CA GLY A 168 -2.79 -3.59 -23.18
C GLY A 168 -2.09 -4.84 -23.71
N ARG A 169 -2.17 -5.98 -22.98
CA ARG A 169 -1.53 -7.25 -23.33
C ARG A 169 -2.52 -8.39 -23.17
N ALA A 170 -2.88 -9.04 -24.27
CA ALA A 170 -3.91 -10.09 -24.30
C ALA A 170 -3.63 -11.24 -23.31
N GLU A 171 -2.36 -11.61 -23.15
CA GLU A 171 -1.93 -12.67 -22.24
C GLU A 171 -1.99 -12.30 -20.75
N TRP A 172 -2.05 -10.99 -20.45
CA TRP A 172 -2.11 -10.47 -19.08
C TRP A 172 -3.46 -9.80 -18.76
N ALA A 173 -4.35 -9.74 -19.74
CA ALA A 173 -5.68 -9.19 -19.55
C ALA A 173 -6.53 -10.12 -18.66
N HIS A 174 -7.45 -9.51 -17.92
CA HIS A 174 -8.40 -10.27 -17.12
C HIS A 174 -9.44 -10.94 -18.02
N LYS A 175 -9.71 -12.23 -17.77
CA LYS A 175 -10.57 -13.07 -18.61
C LYS A 175 -11.94 -13.36 -17.98
N GLY A 176 -12.42 -12.54 -17.12
CA GLY A 176 -13.63 -12.84 -16.36
C GLY A 176 -14.54 -11.64 -16.15
N GLY A 177 -15.51 -11.81 -15.25
CA GLY A 177 -16.42 -10.77 -14.83
C GLY A 177 -15.76 -9.70 -13.93
N ASN A 178 -16.59 -8.97 -13.20
CA ASN A 178 -16.12 -7.94 -12.27
C ASN A 178 -15.20 -8.53 -11.17
N PRO A 179 -13.92 -8.12 -11.08
CA PRO A 179 -12.99 -8.62 -10.05
C PRO A 179 -13.28 -8.07 -8.66
N ALA A 180 -14.11 -7.06 -8.52
CA ALA A 180 -14.41 -6.39 -7.26
C ALA A 180 -15.45 -7.13 -6.43
N TRP A 181 -15.40 -8.48 -6.48
CA TRP A 181 -16.31 -9.42 -5.76
C TRP A 181 -17.74 -9.47 -6.23
#